data_4754f747f478e30aba33f07255fb2950
#
_entry.id   4754f747f478e30aba33f07255fb2950
#
_cell.length_a   1.000
_cell.length_b   1.000
_cell.length_c   1.000
_cell.angle_alpha   90.00
_cell.angle_beta   90.00
_cell.angle_gamma   90.00
#
_symmetry.space_group_name_H-M   'P 1'
#
loop_
_entity.id
_entity.type
_entity.pdbx_description
1 polymer ?
#
loop_
_entity_poly.entity_id
_entity_poly.type
_entity_poly.pdbx_seq_one_letter_code
_entity_poly.pdbx_strand_id
1 'polypeptide(L)'
;MKKLLLFLLIIHKLSAIDFLKTSGDTIVDENNKKILLKGFGLGGWVVLEGYMWNCYIEHASTSRMENSINYLVGEEKKNQFFDLYRKNYITEKDIKYISDNNFNALRIPLHYRDFSPEFLEFSTKGFELLDSLITWGNRHSIYLILDMHAAPGAQNTND
;
A
#
# COMPACT_ATOMS: atom_id res chain seq x y z
N MET A 1 12.84 -10.03 -56.48
CA MET A 1 12.70 -10.83 -55.23
C MET A 1 12.45 -9.85 -54.08
N LYS A 2 11.19 -9.73 -53.61
CA LYS A 2 10.81 -8.87 -52.50
C LYS A 2 11.03 -9.65 -51.20
N LYS A 3 11.95 -9.18 -50.34
CA LYS A 3 12.14 -9.73 -48.98
C LYS A 3 10.99 -9.26 -48.11
N LEU A 4 10.09 -10.18 -47.72
CA LEU A 4 9.03 -9.96 -46.74
C LEU A 4 9.68 -9.96 -45.36
N LEU A 5 9.79 -8.78 -44.73
CA LEU A 5 10.27 -8.64 -43.36
C LEU A 5 9.10 -8.97 -42.42
N LEU A 6 9.11 -10.15 -41.82
CA LEU A 6 8.10 -10.56 -40.82
C LEU A 6 8.44 -9.90 -39.49
N PHE A 7 7.70 -8.84 -39.15
CA PHE A 7 7.79 -8.21 -37.83
C PHE A 7 7.03 -9.08 -36.82
N LEU A 8 7.76 -9.86 -36.02
CA LEU A 8 7.19 -10.60 -34.89
C LEU A 8 6.86 -9.60 -33.78
N LEU A 9 5.62 -9.17 -33.68
CA LEU A 9 5.10 -8.41 -32.53
C LEU A 9 5.06 -9.38 -31.34
N ILE A 10 6.07 -9.33 -30.47
CA ILE A 10 6.02 -9.97 -29.17
C ILE A 10 5.08 -9.12 -28.30
N ILE A 11 3.80 -9.49 -28.29
CA ILE A 11 2.84 -8.95 -27.34
C ILE A 11 3.23 -9.53 -25.99
N HIS A 12 4.00 -8.76 -25.20
CA HIS A 12 4.10 -9.03 -23.79
C HIS A 12 2.70 -8.81 -23.21
N LYS A 13 1.97 -9.90 -22.96
CA LYS A 13 0.81 -9.83 -22.08
C LYS A 13 1.35 -9.32 -20.74
N LEU A 14 1.06 -8.08 -20.37
CA LEU A 14 1.06 -7.68 -18.97
C LEU A 14 -0.04 -8.56 -18.32
N SER A 15 0.39 -9.70 -17.79
CA SER A 15 -0.50 -10.54 -17.00
C SER A 15 -0.68 -9.82 -15.68
N ALA A 16 -1.87 -9.29 -15.44
CA ALA A 16 -2.21 -8.83 -14.09
C ALA A 16 -2.01 -10.01 -13.14
N ILE A 17 -1.54 -9.73 -11.93
CA ILE A 17 -1.44 -10.76 -10.90
C ILE A 17 -2.86 -11.15 -10.51
N ASP A 18 -3.17 -12.45 -10.63
CA ASP A 18 -4.46 -12.98 -10.27
C ASP A 18 -4.65 -13.07 -8.76
N PHE A 19 -5.90 -13.11 -8.31
CA PHE A 19 -6.21 -13.30 -6.91
C PHE A 19 -5.75 -14.67 -6.42
N LEU A 20 -5.17 -14.69 -5.24
CA LEU A 20 -4.82 -15.93 -4.56
C LEU A 20 -6.06 -16.57 -3.93
N LYS A 21 -6.06 -17.89 -3.84
CA LYS A 21 -7.09 -18.66 -3.15
C LYS A 21 -6.46 -19.72 -2.24
N THR A 22 -7.25 -20.26 -1.33
CA THR A 22 -6.83 -21.38 -0.49
C THR A 22 -7.19 -22.71 -1.16
N SER A 23 -6.31 -23.70 -1.02
CA SER A 23 -6.54 -25.09 -1.42
C SER A 23 -6.01 -25.97 -0.29
N GLY A 24 -6.92 -26.48 0.56
CA GLY A 24 -6.56 -27.12 1.81
C GLY A 24 -5.81 -26.15 2.74
N ASP A 25 -4.59 -26.50 3.09
CA ASP A 25 -3.68 -25.74 3.95
C ASP A 25 -2.69 -24.85 3.18
N THR A 26 -2.87 -24.73 1.86
CA THR A 26 -1.97 -24.00 0.98
C THR A 26 -2.62 -22.80 0.31
N ILE A 27 -1.82 -21.78 0.03
CA ILE A 27 -2.18 -20.66 -0.84
C ILE A 27 -1.76 -21.00 -2.25
N VAL A 28 -2.66 -20.82 -3.22
CA VAL A 28 -2.43 -21.13 -4.63
C VAL A 28 -2.89 -20.00 -5.53
N ASP A 29 -2.33 -19.89 -6.74
CA ASP A 29 -2.79 -19.02 -7.81
C ASP A 29 -4.03 -19.61 -8.54
N GLU A 30 -4.50 -18.93 -9.58
CA GLU A 30 -5.62 -19.38 -10.41
C GLU A 30 -5.39 -20.77 -11.05
N ASN A 31 -4.16 -21.11 -11.36
CA ASN A 31 -3.74 -22.37 -11.97
C ASN A 31 -3.51 -23.50 -10.95
N ASN A 32 -3.89 -23.28 -9.67
CA ASN A 32 -3.64 -24.16 -8.53
C ASN A 32 -2.15 -24.42 -8.23
N LYS A 33 -1.26 -23.55 -8.70
CA LYS A 33 0.14 -23.61 -8.36
C LYS A 33 0.35 -23.03 -6.96
N LYS A 34 1.06 -23.75 -6.10
CA LYS A 34 1.40 -23.31 -4.75
C LYS A 34 2.24 -22.04 -4.78
N ILE A 35 1.81 -21.03 -4.02
CA ILE A 35 2.51 -19.76 -3.85
C ILE A 35 3.01 -19.66 -2.41
N LEU A 36 4.31 -19.38 -2.26
CA LEU A 36 4.90 -18.99 -0.99
C LEU A 36 5.03 -17.46 -0.96
N LEU A 37 4.24 -16.82 -0.09
CA LEU A 37 4.33 -15.38 0.09
C LEU A 37 5.58 -15.04 0.91
N LYS A 38 6.42 -14.16 0.34
CA LYS A 38 7.59 -13.58 0.98
C LYS A 38 7.46 -12.08 0.94
N GLY A 39 7.35 -11.46 2.09
CA GLY A 39 7.11 -10.02 2.12
C GLY A 39 7.21 -9.42 3.51
N PHE A 40 6.80 -8.18 3.61
CA PHE A 40 6.74 -7.42 4.86
C PHE A 40 5.65 -6.35 4.81
N GLY A 41 5.36 -5.71 5.95
CA GLY A 41 4.41 -4.62 6.03
C GLY A 41 5.02 -3.28 5.67
N LEU A 42 4.29 -2.44 4.94
CA LEU A 42 4.64 -1.05 4.69
C LEU A 42 4.14 -0.17 5.85
N GLY A 43 4.85 -0.21 6.98
CA GLY A 43 4.52 0.60 8.15
C GLY A 43 4.92 2.06 8.01
N GLY A 44 4.32 2.93 8.84
CA GLY A 44 4.65 4.34 8.92
C GLY A 44 4.21 5.17 7.71
N TRP A 45 3.47 4.65 6.78
CA TRP A 45 3.05 5.32 5.55
C TRP A 45 1.61 5.88 5.65
N VAL A 46 0.63 5.00 5.65
CA VAL A 46 -0.80 5.36 5.77
C VAL A 46 -1.21 5.40 7.23
N VAL A 47 -0.81 4.39 7.99
CA VAL A 47 -0.95 4.36 9.44
C VAL A 47 0.37 4.84 10.05
N LEU A 48 0.32 5.95 10.75
CA LEU A 48 1.49 6.53 11.41
C LEU A 48 1.64 5.91 12.79
N GLU A 49 2.84 5.47 13.09
CA GLU A 49 3.20 4.90 14.39
C GLU A 49 4.43 5.63 14.92
N GLY A 50 4.30 6.24 16.09
CA GLY A 50 5.32 7.15 16.64
C GLY A 50 6.71 6.55 16.76
N TYR A 51 6.82 5.27 17.09
CA TYR A 51 8.11 4.58 17.17
C TYR A 51 8.83 4.47 15.81
N MET A 52 8.09 4.40 14.71
CA MET A 52 8.67 4.39 13.35
C MET A 52 9.20 5.77 12.94
N TRP A 53 8.67 6.82 13.53
CA TRP A 53 9.13 8.19 13.29
C TRP A 53 10.20 8.63 14.28
N ASN A 54 10.69 7.71 15.12
CA ASN A 54 11.61 8.02 16.21
C ASN A 54 11.09 9.15 17.14
N CYS A 55 9.77 9.23 17.26
CA CYS A 55 9.10 10.15 18.17
C CYS A 55 9.03 9.50 19.55
N TYR A 56 9.70 10.09 20.52
CA TYR A 56 9.68 9.65 21.94
C TYR A 56 8.35 10.00 22.64
N ILE A 57 7.30 10.32 21.90
CA ILE A 57 5.98 10.52 22.45
C ILE A 57 5.40 9.13 22.70
N GLU A 58 5.36 8.75 23.97
CA GLU A 58 4.71 7.53 24.42
C GLU A 58 3.27 7.48 23.87
N HIS A 59 2.92 6.41 23.14
CA HIS A 59 1.60 6.24 22.54
C HIS A 59 1.21 7.29 21.46
N ALA A 60 2.13 7.62 20.55
CA ALA A 60 1.84 8.51 19.44
C ALA A 60 1.02 7.79 18.34
N SER A 61 -0.31 7.80 18.49
CA SER A 61 -1.24 7.37 17.43
C SER A 61 -1.18 8.33 16.23
N THR A 62 -1.70 7.87 15.08
CA THR A 62 -1.83 8.69 13.87
C THR A 62 -2.48 10.05 14.18
N SER A 63 -3.60 10.05 14.93
CA SER A 63 -4.31 11.27 15.31
C SER A 63 -3.48 12.24 16.16
N ARG A 64 -2.72 11.72 17.13
CA ARG A 64 -1.84 12.55 17.97
C ARG A 64 -0.73 13.19 17.16
N MET A 65 -0.13 12.44 16.24
CA MET A 65 0.92 12.96 15.36
C MET A 65 0.39 14.04 14.42
N GLU A 66 -0.78 13.83 13.81
CA GLU A 66 -1.46 14.82 12.98
C GLU A 66 -1.80 16.08 13.76
N ASN A 67 -2.34 15.94 14.96
CA ASN A 67 -2.69 17.08 15.84
C ASN A 67 -1.45 17.85 16.29
N SER A 68 -0.33 17.16 16.57
CA SER A 68 0.92 17.83 16.95
C SER A 68 1.47 18.66 15.80
N ILE A 69 1.46 18.13 14.58
CA ILE A 69 1.87 18.89 13.39
C ILE A 69 0.89 20.05 13.14
N ASN A 70 -0.42 19.81 13.27
CA ASN A 70 -1.42 20.87 13.15
C ASN A 70 -1.19 22.02 14.13
N TYR A 71 -0.87 21.69 15.38
CA TYR A 71 -0.56 22.71 16.40
C TYR A 71 0.67 23.55 16.04
N LEU A 72 1.68 22.94 15.43
CA LEU A 72 2.94 23.62 15.09
C LEU A 72 2.83 24.51 13.84
N VAL A 73 2.09 24.08 12.81
CA VAL A 73 2.15 24.71 11.48
C VAL A 73 0.79 25.13 10.93
N GLY A 74 -0.31 24.78 11.60
CA GLY A 74 -1.68 25.01 11.16
C GLY A 74 -2.19 23.99 10.14
N GLU A 75 -3.51 23.97 9.95
CA GLU A 75 -4.21 22.93 9.20
C GLU A 75 -3.78 22.84 7.73
N GLU A 76 -3.68 23.96 7.06
CA GLU A 76 -3.29 24.00 5.64
C GLU A 76 -1.92 23.35 5.42
N LYS A 77 -0.91 23.75 6.20
CA LYS A 77 0.45 23.23 6.07
C LYS A 77 0.55 21.77 6.53
N LYS A 78 -0.22 21.38 7.56
CA LYS A 78 -0.36 19.98 7.96
C LYS A 78 -0.87 19.13 6.78
N ASN A 79 -1.93 19.56 6.11
CA ASN A 79 -2.51 18.84 4.98
C ASN A 79 -1.51 18.74 3.82
N GLN A 80 -0.85 19.84 3.45
CA GLN A 80 0.23 19.85 2.44
C GLN A 80 1.38 18.88 2.79
N PHE A 81 1.79 18.87 4.06
CA PHE A 81 2.84 17.98 4.54
C PHE A 81 2.45 16.51 4.35
N PHE A 82 1.26 16.11 4.80
CA PHE A 82 0.83 14.71 4.68
C PHE A 82 0.55 14.27 3.25
N ASP A 83 0.04 15.15 2.39
CA ASP A 83 -0.10 14.86 0.96
C ASP A 83 1.27 14.60 0.31
N LEU A 84 2.27 15.43 0.61
CA LEU A 84 3.64 15.23 0.13
C LEU A 84 4.29 14.00 0.75
N TYR A 85 4.09 13.75 2.04
CA TYR A 85 4.61 12.58 2.73
C TYR A 85 4.10 11.29 2.08
N ARG A 86 2.78 11.13 1.96
CA ARG A 86 2.16 9.95 1.33
C ARG A 86 2.64 9.72 -0.10
N LYS A 87 2.82 10.81 -0.85
CA LYS A 87 3.29 10.75 -2.24
C LYS A 87 4.74 10.31 -2.39
N ASN A 88 5.60 10.60 -1.40
CA ASN A 88 7.04 10.43 -1.53
C ASN A 88 7.63 9.34 -0.62
N TYR A 89 6.91 8.91 0.42
CA TYR A 89 7.42 7.93 1.40
C TYR A 89 7.51 6.53 0.80
N ILE A 90 6.46 6.09 0.10
CA ILE A 90 6.47 4.87 -0.70
C ILE A 90 6.15 5.24 -2.15
N THR A 91 6.97 4.80 -3.07
CA THR A 91 6.87 5.07 -4.50
C THR A 91 6.95 3.78 -5.31
N GLU A 92 6.65 3.85 -6.60
CA GLU A 92 6.83 2.70 -7.49
C GLU A 92 8.27 2.17 -7.50
N LYS A 93 9.27 3.04 -7.28
CA LYS A 93 10.68 2.62 -7.22
C LYS A 93 10.94 1.69 -6.04
N ASP A 94 10.26 1.92 -4.91
CA ASP A 94 10.38 1.08 -3.72
C ASP A 94 9.74 -0.29 -3.99
N ILE A 95 8.57 -0.32 -4.62
CA ILE A 95 7.91 -1.57 -5.01
C ILE A 95 8.77 -2.37 -5.99
N LYS A 96 9.37 -1.69 -6.96
CA LYS A 96 10.31 -2.33 -7.88
C LYS A 96 11.53 -2.89 -7.14
N TYR A 97 12.13 -2.12 -6.24
CA TYR A 97 13.28 -2.56 -5.45
C TYR A 97 12.97 -3.81 -4.63
N ILE A 98 11.79 -3.86 -4.02
CA ILE A 98 11.30 -5.01 -3.25
C ILE A 98 11.18 -6.25 -4.16
N SER A 99 10.57 -6.09 -5.33
CA SER A 99 10.47 -7.16 -6.33
C SER A 99 11.85 -7.65 -6.81
N ASP A 100 12.75 -6.73 -7.12
CA ASP A 100 14.13 -7.05 -7.57
C ASP A 100 14.90 -7.87 -6.51
N ASN A 101 14.51 -7.76 -5.22
CA ASN A 101 15.09 -8.55 -4.13
C ASN A 101 14.33 -9.85 -3.81
N ASN A 102 13.53 -10.35 -4.75
CA ASN A 102 12.79 -11.61 -4.66
C ASN A 102 11.74 -11.67 -3.54
N PHE A 103 11.19 -10.53 -3.15
CA PHE A 103 9.94 -10.47 -2.40
C PHE A 103 8.77 -10.46 -3.38
N ASN A 104 7.66 -11.05 -2.99
CA ASN A 104 6.47 -11.15 -3.83
C ASN A 104 5.16 -10.74 -3.12
N ALA A 105 5.25 -10.22 -1.91
CA ALA A 105 4.07 -9.80 -1.16
C ALA A 105 4.35 -8.57 -0.30
N LEU A 106 3.33 -7.70 -0.18
CA LEU A 106 3.35 -6.55 0.72
C LEU A 106 2.04 -6.47 1.49
N ARG A 107 2.10 -6.31 2.80
CA ARG A 107 0.97 -5.95 3.64
C ARG A 107 0.89 -4.43 3.71
N ILE A 108 -0.29 -3.91 3.46
CA ILE A 108 -0.59 -2.48 3.43
C ILE A 108 -1.50 -2.16 4.61
N PRO A 109 -0.97 -1.63 5.72
CA PRO A 109 -1.78 -1.13 6.81
C PRO A 109 -2.58 0.09 6.35
N LEU A 110 -3.90 0.03 6.47
CA LEU A 110 -4.84 1.06 6.05
C LEU A 110 -5.49 1.72 7.27
N HIS A 111 -5.80 3.01 7.14
CA HIS A 111 -6.57 3.75 8.11
C HIS A 111 -7.99 4.01 7.58
N TYR A 112 -9.02 3.70 8.38
CA TYR A 112 -10.42 3.86 7.93
C TYR A 112 -10.75 5.29 7.47
N ARG A 113 -10.15 6.31 8.07
CA ARG A 113 -10.39 7.72 7.73
C ARG A 113 -9.94 8.11 6.32
N ASP A 114 -9.06 7.35 5.69
CA ASP A 114 -8.69 7.59 4.29
C ASP A 114 -9.83 7.23 3.34
N PHE A 115 -10.76 6.38 3.78
CA PHE A 115 -11.92 5.91 3.02
C PHE A 115 -13.24 6.52 3.50
N SER A 116 -13.36 6.81 4.81
CA SER A 116 -14.53 7.38 5.44
C SER A 116 -14.08 8.33 6.56
N PRO A 117 -13.74 9.60 6.22
CA PRO A 117 -13.24 10.58 7.19
C PRO A 117 -14.28 10.94 8.23
N GLU A 118 -15.56 10.97 7.85
CA GLU A 118 -16.70 11.23 8.73
C GLU A 118 -17.76 10.13 8.58
N PHE A 119 -18.67 10.04 9.55
CA PHE A 119 -19.72 9.01 9.52
C PHE A 119 -20.59 9.14 8.28
N LEU A 120 -20.68 8.04 7.49
CA LEU A 120 -21.37 7.95 6.20
C LEU A 120 -20.83 8.83 5.07
N GLU A 121 -19.69 9.49 5.26
CA GLU A 121 -18.99 10.18 4.19
C GLU A 121 -17.90 9.26 3.59
N PHE A 122 -17.81 9.23 2.26
CA PHE A 122 -16.78 8.48 1.57
C PHE A 122 -15.79 9.41 0.89
N SER A 123 -14.51 9.06 0.97
CA SER A 123 -13.41 9.77 0.34
C SER A 123 -12.81 8.95 -0.79
N THR A 124 -12.47 9.59 -1.89
CA THR A 124 -11.75 8.94 -3.00
C THR A 124 -10.25 8.78 -2.72
N LYS A 125 -9.69 9.55 -1.79
CA LYS A 125 -8.22 9.59 -1.54
C LYS A 125 -7.61 8.22 -1.22
N GLY A 126 -8.27 7.45 -0.36
CA GLY A 126 -7.80 6.10 -0.02
C GLY A 126 -7.83 5.15 -1.22
N PHE A 127 -8.86 5.26 -2.05
CA PHE A 127 -9.00 4.44 -3.27
C PHE A 127 -7.97 4.84 -4.33
N GLU A 128 -7.68 6.12 -4.54
CA GLU A 128 -6.64 6.59 -5.46
C GLU A 128 -5.24 6.05 -5.09
N LEU A 129 -4.98 5.98 -3.78
CA LEU A 129 -3.77 5.35 -3.26
C LEU A 129 -3.72 3.86 -3.58
N LEU A 130 -4.81 3.14 -3.32
CA LEU A 130 -4.92 1.71 -3.61
C LEU A 130 -4.80 1.42 -5.11
N ASP A 131 -5.41 2.21 -5.97
CA ASP A 131 -5.31 2.07 -7.43
C ASP A 131 -3.86 2.20 -7.90
N SER A 132 -3.11 3.14 -7.31
CA SER A 132 -1.69 3.29 -7.58
C SER A 132 -0.90 2.05 -7.15
N LEU A 133 -1.14 1.56 -5.93
CA LEU A 133 -0.51 0.35 -5.39
C LEU A 133 -0.83 -0.89 -6.22
N ILE A 134 -2.09 -1.08 -6.61
CA ILE A 134 -2.52 -2.20 -7.43
C ILE A 134 -1.81 -2.15 -8.79
N THR A 135 -1.70 -0.95 -9.37
CA THR A 135 -0.98 -0.75 -10.63
C THR A 135 0.50 -1.11 -10.50
N TRP A 136 1.16 -0.65 -9.43
CA TRP A 136 2.57 -0.97 -9.18
C TRP A 136 2.78 -2.44 -8.84
N GLY A 137 1.91 -3.01 -8.00
CA GLY A 137 1.93 -4.43 -7.64
C GLY A 137 1.83 -5.33 -8.87
N ASN A 138 0.86 -5.06 -9.75
CA ASN A 138 0.69 -5.78 -11.00
C ASN A 138 1.93 -5.68 -11.90
N ARG A 139 2.48 -4.47 -12.05
CA ARG A 139 3.66 -4.23 -12.91
C ARG A 139 4.90 -4.95 -12.41
N HIS A 140 5.05 -5.10 -11.10
CA HIS A 140 6.24 -5.67 -10.47
C HIS A 140 6.01 -7.06 -9.86
N SER A 141 4.87 -7.70 -10.15
CA SER A 141 4.53 -9.04 -9.65
C SER A 141 4.54 -9.17 -8.13
N ILE A 142 3.98 -8.17 -7.43
CA ILE A 142 3.84 -8.12 -5.98
C ILE A 142 2.37 -8.29 -5.58
N TYR A 143 2.07 -9.31 -4.80
CA TYR A 143 0.76 -9.50 -4.16
C TYR A 143 0.55 -8.47 -3.04
N LEU A 144 -0.63 -7.89 -2.99
CA LEU A 144 -1.00 -6.92 -1.96
C LEU A 144 -1.95 -7.56 -0.95
N ILE A 145 -1.62 -7.43 0.32
CA ILE A 145 -2.46 -7.83 1.45
C ILE A 145 -2.98 -6.56 2.09
N LEU A 146 -4.25 -6.24 1.82
CA LEU A 146 -4.89 -5.06 2.40
C LEU A 146 -5.33 -5.37 3.83
N ASP A 147 -4.85 -4.57 4.77
CA ASP A 147 -5.14 -4.73 6.19
C ASP A 147 -5.77 -3.45 6.75
N MET A 148 -7.05 -3.50 7.12
CA MET A 148 -7.70 -2.40 7.83
C MET A 148 -7.14 -2.34 9.25
N HIS A 149 -5.93 -1.84 9.37
CA HIS A 149 -5.15 -1.83 10.59
C HIS A 149 -5.71 -0.87 11.63
N ALA A 150 -6.00 0.35 11.24
CA ALA A 150 -6.69 1.33 12.05
C ALA A 150 -8.19 1.33 11.71
N ALA A 151 -8.97 0.50 12.38
CA ALA A 151 -10.42 0.39 12.24
C ALA A 151 -11.14 1.46 13.09
N PRO A 152 -12.43 1.79 12.81
CA PRO A 152 -13.22 2.64 13.69
C PRO A 152 -13.26 2.09 15.13
N GLY A 153 -13.04 2.95 16.12
CA GLY A 153 -13.08 2.57 17.53
C GLY A 153 -11.75 2.17 18.14
N ALA A 154 -10.67 2.35 17.41
CA ALA A 154 -9.28 2.03 17.76
C ALA A 154 -8.96 0.52 17.77
N GLN A 155 -7.70 0.21 17.50
CA GLN A 155 -7.20 -1.15 17.47
C GLN A 155 -6.78 -1.65 18.87
N ASN A 156 -6.34 -0.74 19.70
CA ASN A 156 -5.91 -1.00 21.07
C ASN A 156 -6.19 0.22 21.96
N THR A 157 -6.01 0.05 23.28
CA THR A 157 -6.31 1.10 24.28
C THR A 157 -5.39 2.32 24.21
N ASN A 158 -4.34 2.28 23.43
CA ASN A 158 -3.32 3.33 23.33
C ASN A 158 -3.40 4.14 22.03
N ASP A 159 -4.29 3.79 21.12
CA ASP A 159 -4.48 4.46 19.82
C ASP A 159 -5.58 5.52 19.86
#